data_4595658d326393d024f4891a58c2335b
#
_entry.id   4595658d326393d024f4891a58c2335b
#
_cell.length_a   1.000
_cell.length_b   1.000
_cell.length_c   1.000
_cell.angle_alpha   90.00
_cell.angle_beta   90.00
_cell.angle_gamma   90.00
#
_symmetry.space_group_name_H-M   'P 1'
#
loop_
_entity.id
_entity.type
_entity.pdbx_description
1 polymer ?
#
loop_
_entity_poly.entity_id
_entity_poly.type
_entity_poly.pdbx_seq_one_letter_code
_entity_poly.pdbx_strand_id
1 'polypeptide(L)'
;MTAERICQKVGGYSVRSAGTEKGARVRVTEGLLGWADLIFVMEKRHGDRLRSKFSESLKGKNVICLQIPDNYEYMEPELVEILEAKLGRHLEMLDKETTFMQRVLEPEVMDSWEEAVEYDSMDFTQVNAAFANSAIALGPMSGKILDVGTGTARIPIAICQMRPTWELTCIDLSANMLKVGAENVSKAEVRSQIKLELIDAKAMPYPESYFDMVISNSIIHHLPDPLPFLREVKRVLKPNGALFLRDLLGPMDEEIRHNLVEMYAGDCNWHQKKLFSDLLQAAFTLAEVEMMLETAKLEGLRIYESSDRHWTAERVWCETV
;
A
#
# COMPACT_ATOMS: atom_id res chain seq x y z
N MET A 1 -20.04 -4.22 31.63
CA MET A 1 -20.19 -5.53 32.31
C MET A 1 -20.54 -6.65 31.35
N THR A 2 -21.62 -6.58 30.52
CA THR A 2 -21.91 -7.62 29.52
C THR A 2 -20.78 -7.72 28.47
N ALA A 3 -20.37 -6.61 27.86
CA ALA A 3 -19.26 -6.57 26.92
C ALA A 3 -17.94 -7.13 27.49
N GLU A 4 -17.59 -6.77 28.72
CA GLU A 4 -16.41 -7.30 29.42
C GLU A 4 -16.48 -8.84 29.57
N ARG A 5 -17.66 -9.36 29.94
CA ARG A 5 -17.88 -10.80 30.09
C ARG A 5 -17.79 -11.58 28.80
N ILE A 6 -18.26 -10.98 27.70
CA ILE A 6 -18.18 -11.55 26.35
C ILE A 6 -16.71 -11.56 25.89
N CYS A 7 -16.03 -10.41 25.94
CA CYS A 7 -14.66 -10.28 25.47
C CYS A 7 -13.63 -11.06 26.29
N GLN A 8 -13.90 -11.34 27.57
CA GLN A 8 -13.04 -12.24 28.38
C GLN A 8 -13.02 -13.69 27.87
N LYS A 9 -13.98 -14.09 27.04
CA LYS A 9 -13.99 -15.41 26.41
C LYS A 9 -13.19 -15.44 25.09
N VAL A 10 -12.90 -14.27 24.53
CA VAL A 10 -12.07 -14.13 23.34
C VAL A 10 -10.63 -13.96 23.83
N GLY A 11 -9.76 -14.91 23.50
CA GLY A 11 -8.34 -14.86 23.92
C GLY A 11 -7.60 -13.64 23.37
N GLY A 12 -6.52 -13.23 24.04
CA GLY A 12 -5.63 -12.17 23.52
C GLY A 12 -5.93 -10.75 24.04
N TYR A 13 -7.09 -10.48 24.65
CA TYR A 13 -7.47 -9.14 25.11
C TYR A 13 -7.64 -9.05 26.63
N SER A 14 -7.13 -7.96 27.23
CA SER A 14 -7.44 -7.55 28.58
C SER A 14 -8.57 -6.52 28.55
N VAL A 15 -9.73 -6.83 29.11
CA VAL A 15 -10.94 -6.00 28.98
C VAL A 15 -11.42 -5.51 30.36
N ARG A 16 -11.81 -4.24 30.41
CA ARG A 16 -12.40 -3.60 31.58
C ARG A 16 -13.63 -2.79 31.21
N SER A 17 -14.69 -2.82 32.01
CA SER A 17 -15.85 -1.98 31.79
C SER A 17 -16.03 -0.95 32.90
N ALA A 18 -16.46 0.25 32.50
CA ALA A 18 -16.76 1.34 33.42
C ALA A 18 -17.89 2.21 32.87
N GLY A 19 -18.68 2.79 33.78
CA GLY A 19 -19.78 3.67 33.42
C GLY A 19 -19.40 5.15 33.48
N THR A 20 -20.05 5.95 32.64
CA THR A 20 -19.90 7.40 32.58
C THR A 20 -20.85 8.15 33.52
N GLU A 21 -21.85 7.47 34.12
CA GLU A 21 -22.87 8.03 35.01
C GLU A 21 -22.42 8.09 36.46
N LYS A 22 -23.05 9.00 37.28
CA LYS A 22 -22.72 9.17 38.67
C LYS A 22 -23.03 7.93 39.53
N GLY A 23 -23.98 7.10 39.11
CA GLY A 23 -24.41 5.86 39.78
C GLY A 23 -23.67 4.59 39.35
N ALA A 24 -22.71 4.68 38.45
CA ALA A 24 -21.99 3.52 37.92
C ALA A 24 -21.21 2.78 39.03
N ARG A 25 -21.31 1.45 39.05
CA ARG A 25 -20.56 0.57 39.96
C ARG A 25 -19.05 0.76 39.86
N VAL A 26 -18.54 0.84 38.65
CA VAL A 26 -17.15 1.21 38.34
C VAL A 26 -17.21 2.48 37.49
N ARG A 27 -16.60 3.56 37.95
CA ARG A 27 -16.57 4.82 37.22
C ARG A 27 -15.33 4.91 36.34
N VAL A 28 -15.50 5.55 35.18
CA VAL A 28 -14.36 5.93 34.35
C VAL A 28 -13.44 6.87 35.11
N THR A 29 -12.15 6.57 35.05
CA THR A 29 -11.05 7.37 35.60
C THR A 29 -9.99 7.62 34.55
N GLU A 30 -9.15 8.65 34.73
CA GLU A 30 -8.00 8.91 33.86
C GLU A 30 -7.06 7.71 33.75
N GLY A 31 -6.84 6.99 34.87
CA GLY A 31 -6.03 5.77 34.88
C GLY A 31 -6.60 4.64 34.03
N LEU A 32 -7.94 4.47 34.01
CA LEU A 32 -8.57 3.48 33.13
C LEU A 32 -8.48 3.88 31.65
N LEU A 33 -8.65 5.15 31.34
CA LEU A 33 -8.50 5.66 29.98
C LEU A 33 -7.04 5.59 29.50
N GLY A 34 -6.08 5.91 30.36
CA GLY A 34 -4.65 5.77 30.07
C GLY A 34 -4.22 4.31 29.81
N TRP A 35 -4.83 3.38 30.55
CA TRP A 35 -4.57 1.94 30.39
C TRP A 35 -5.13 1.36 29.09
N ALA A 36 -6.22 1.88 28.55
CA ALA A 36 -6.89 1.32 27.38
C ALA A 36 -6.21 1.76 26.08
N ASP A 37 -5.93 0.83 25.19
CA ASP A 37 -5.50 1.10 23.81
C ASP A 37 -6.70 1.46 22.95
N LEU A 38 -7.84 0.79 23.17
CA LEU A 38 -9.09 1.00 22.46
C LEU A 38 -10.25 1.19 23.45
N ILE A 39 -11.14 2.12 23.13
CA ILE A 39 -12.28 2.46 23.99
C ILE A 39 -13.58 2.32 23.20
N PHE A 40 -14.45 1.40 23.62
CA PHE A 40 -15.80 1.29 23.08
C PHE A 40 -16.81 2.01 23.98
N VAL A 41 -17.72 2.74 23.37
CA VAL A 41 -18.87 3.35 24.07
C VAL A 41 -20.16 2.86 23.45
N MET A 42 -21.17 2.62 24.28
CA MET A 42 -22.48 2.12 23.83
C MET A 42 -23.18 3.14 22.94
N GLU A 43 -23.29 4.39 23.41
CA GLU A 43 -23.98 5.49 22.73
C GLU A 43 -23.07 6.72 22.55
N LYS A 44 -23.43 7.57 21.59
CA LYS A 44 -22.72 8.83 21.28
C LYS A 44 -22.60 9.73 22.53
N ARG A 45 -23.66 9.85 23.33
CA ARG A 45 -23.66 10.63 24.58
C ARG A 45 -22.57 10.22 25.56
N HIS A 46 -22.20 8.92 25.61
CA HIS A 46 -21.12 8.42 26.45
C HIS A 46 -19.75 8.91 25.93
N GLY A 47 -19.54 8.86 24.61
CA GLY A 47 -18.33 9.41 23.97
C GLY A 47 -18.17 10.91 24.19
N ASP A 48 -19.26 11.67 24.04
CA ASP A 48 -19.26 13.12 24.25
C ASP A 48 -18.92 13.50 25.69
N ARG A 49 -19.45 12.75 26.67
CA ARG A 49 -19.07 12.91 28.09
C ARG A 49 -17.61 12.61 28.36
N LEU A 50 -17.07 11.55 27.77
CA LEU A 50 -15.65 11.21 27.91
C LEU A 50 -14.79 12.33 27.36
N ARG A 51 -15.07 12.84 26.16
CA ARG A 51 -14.35 13.94 25.53
C ARG A 51 -14.43 15.23 26.33
N SER A 52 -15.62 15.56 26.86
CA SER A 52 -15.82 16.74 27.70
C SER A 52 -15.07 16.71 29.02
N LYS A 53 -14.94 15.54 29.64
CA LYS A 53 -14.39 15.40 30.98
C LYS A 53 -12.92 15.00 31.02
N PHE A 54 -12.43 14.29 29.99
CA PHE A 54 -11.13 13.63 29.97
C PHE A 54 -10.40 13.90 28.64
N SER A 55 -10.52 15.10 28.09
CA SER A 55 -9.96 15.45 26.79
C SER A 55 -8.47 15.15 26.67
N GLU A 56 -7.68 15.41 27.71
CA GLU A 56 -6.23 15.15 27.72
C GLU A 56 -5.92 13.65 27.74
N SER A 57 -6.64 12.86 28.52
CA SER A 57 -6.43 11.40 28.61
C SER A 57 -6.88 10.64 27.37
N LEU A 58 -7.63 11.31 26.48
CA LEU A 58 -8.11 10.75 25.21
C LEU A 58 -7.27 11.15 24.01
N LYS A 59 -6.25 12.01 24.17
CA LYS A 59 -5.34 12.35 23.08
C LYS A 59 -4.64 11.10 22.52
N GLY A 60 -4.77 10.87 21.22
CA GLY A 60 -4.21 9.69 20.55
C GLY A 60 -4.93 8.38 20.86
N LYS A 61 -6.09 8.39 21.53
CA LYS A 61 -6.90 7.20 21.81
C LYS A 61 -8.04 7.06 20.80
N ASN A 62 -8.27 5.84 20.34
CA ASN A 62 -9.40 5.52 19.48
C ASN A 62 -10.66 5.25 20.31
N VAL A 63 -11.71 6.07 20.12
CA VAL A 63 -12.98 5.96 20.81
C VAL A 63 -14.08 5.63 19.81
N ILE A 64 -14.55 4.39 19.83
CA ILE A 64 -15.54 3.84 18.89
C ILE A 64 -16.91 3.79 19.56
N CYS A 65 -17.92 4.36 18.88
CA CYS A 65 -19.31 4.28 19.32
C CYS A 65 -20.03 3.10 18.65
N LEU A 66 -20.47 2.14 19.45
CA LEU A 66 -21.18 0.95 19.00
C LEU A 66 -22.62 1.23 18.56
N GLN A 67 -23.17 2.39 18.88
CA GLN A 67 -24.57 2.76 18.61
C GLN A 67 -25.56 1.70 19.12
N ILE A 68 -25.38 1.25 20.36
CA ILE A 68 -26.26 0.32 21.07
C ILE A 68 -26.97 1.11 22.18
N PRO A 69 -28.31 1.11 22.24
CA PRO A 69 -29.06 1.73 23.33
C PRO A 69 -28.65 1.14 24.69
N ASP A 70 -28.50 1.99 25.70
CA ASP A 70 -28.15 1.58 27.08
C ASP A 70 -29.40 1.28 27.91
N ASN A 71 -30.28 0.43 27.38
CA ASN A 71 -31.57 0.05 27.97
C ASN A 71 -31.75 -1.47 28.15
N TYR A 72 -30.67 -2.22 27.94
CA TYR A 72 -30.67 -3.67 28.14
C TYR A 72 -30.28 -4.08 29.54
N GLU A 73 -30.82 -5.23 30.00
CA GLU A 73 -30.39 -5.85 31.24
C GLU A 73 -29.03 -6.56 31.11
N TYR A 74 -28.39 -6.84 32.25
CA TYR A 74 -27.11 -7.53 32.25
C TYR A 74 -27.24 -8.96 31.70
N MET A 75 -26.45 -9.28 30.66
CA MET A 75 -26.45 -10.57 29.93
C MET A 75 -27.77 -10.88 29.21
N GLU A 76 -28.55 -9.86 28.88
CA GLU A 76 -29.74 -10.03 28.03
C GLU A 76 -29.33 -10.64 26.68
N PRO A 77 -30.04 -11.72 26.21
CA PRO A 77 -29.60 -12.45 25.00
C PRO A 77 -29.47 -11.56 23.76
N GLU A 78 -30.40 -10.66 23.52
CA GLU A 78 -30.36 -9.71 22.42
C GLU A 78 -29.13 -8.77 22.49
N LEU A 79 -28.80 -8.27 23.68
CA LEU A 79 -27.60 -7.46 23.89
C LEU A 79 -26.33 -8.26 23.62
N VAL A 80 -26.31 -9.53 24.02
CA VAL A 80 -25.15 -10.42 23.78
C VAL A 80 -24.92 -10.59 22.27
N GLU A 81 -25.94 -10.92 21.51
CA GLU A 81 -25.86 -11.09 20.04
C GLU A 81 -25.40 -9.80 19.34
N ILE A 82 -25.98 -8.64 19.73
CA ILE A 82 -25.60 -7.34 19.15
C ILE A 82 -24.13 -7.00 19.48
N LEU A 83 -23.70 -7.24 20.71
CA LEU A 83 -22.32 -6.97 21.14
C LEU A 83 -21.33 -7.91 20.44
N GLU A 84 -21.61 -9.22 20.36
CA GLU A 84 -20.77 -10.17 19.64
C GLU A 84 -20.64 -9.79 18.18
N ALA A 85 -21.73 -9.42 17.50
CA ALA A 85 -21.67 -8.99 16.10
C ALA A 85 -20.92 -7.67 15.88
N LYS A 86 -21.08 -6.68 16.77
CA LYS A 86 -20.43 -5.36 16.62
C LYS A 86 -19.00 -5.35 17.13
N LEU A 87 -18.71 -5.96 18.26
CA LEU A 87 -17.35 -6.08 18.79
C LEU A 87 -16.52 -7.04 17.93
N GLY A 88 -17.10 -8.17 17.48
CA GLY A 88 -16.43 -9.13 16.62
C GLY A 88 -15.82 -8.46 15.38
N ARG A 89 -16.58 -7.64 14.65
CA ARG A 89 -16.07 -6.89 13.50
C ARG A 89 -14.89 -5.97 13.85
N HIS A 90 -14.95 -5.29 14.99
CA HIS A 90 -13.87 -4.39 15.41
C HIS A 90 -12.67 -5.16 15.96
N LEU A 91 -12.88 -6.27 16.64
CA LEU A 91 -11.81 -7.12 17.15
C LEU A 91 -11.14 -7.92 16.04
N GLU A 92 -11.90 -8.42 15.06
CA GLU A 92 -11.35 -9.03 13.83
C GLU A 92 -10.52 -8.03 13.00
N MET A 93 -10.92 -6.75 12.97
CA MET A 93 -10.09 -5.70 12.37
C MET A 93 -8.82 -5.46 13.17
N LEU A 94 -8.89 -5.51 14.51
CA LEU A 94 -7.72 -5.37 15.39
C LEU A 94 -6.81 -6.60 15.36
N ASP A 95 -7.37 -7.81 15.31
CA ASP A 95 -6.59 -9.04 15.13
C ASP A 95 -5.88 -9.03 13.76
N LYS A 96 -6.53 -8.48 12.75
CA LYS A 96 -5.90 -8.19 11.44
C LYS A 96 -4.82 -7.12 11.56
N GLU A 97 -5.01 -6.05 12.34
CA GLU A 97 -3.98 -5.02 12.61
C GLU A 97 -2.82 -5.58 13.48
N THR A 98 -3.09 -6.54 14.38
CA THR A 98 -2.06 -7.13 15.25
C THR A 98 -1.31 -8.30 14.60
N THR A 99 -1.87 -8.87 13.53
CA THR A 99 -1.25 -9.95 12.74
C THR A 99 -0.61 -9.44 11.46
N PHE A 100 -0.56 -8.12 11.24
CA PHE A 100 0.21 -7.58 10.11
C PHE A 100 1.66 -8.01 10.26
N MET A 101 2.11 -8.73 9.28
CA MET A 101 3.53 -9.07 9.16
C MET A 101 4.34 -7.79 9.23
N GLN A 102 5.25 -7.70 10.20
CA GLN A 102 6.14 -6.56 10.24
C GLN A 102 6.92 -6.50 8.94
N ARG A 103 6.75 -5.40 8.21
CA ARG A 103 7.48 -5.15 6.97
C ARG A 103 8.98 -5.15 7.25
N VAL A 104 9.72 -5.94 6.50
CA VAL A 104 11.20 -5.96 6.56
C VAL A 104 11.72 -5.43 5.25
N LEU A 105 12.49 -4.35 5.32
CA LEU A 105 13.04 -3.69 4.15
C LEU A 105 14.13 -4.53 3.49
N GLU A 106 14.08 -4.56 2.17
CA GLU A 106 15.21 -5.00 1.34
C GLU A 106 16.10 -3.81 0.95
N PRO A 107 17.33 -4.06 0.46
CA PRO A 107 18.17 -3.01 -0.09
C PRO A 107 17.43 -2.24 -1.20
N GLU A 108 17.45 -0.92 -1.14
CA GLU A 108 16.74 -0.04 -2.10
C GLU A 108 17.24 -0.20 -3.54
N VAL A 109 18.47 -0.67 -3.75
CA VAL A 109 19.12 -0.70 -5.06
C VAL A 109 19.81 -2.03 -5.30
N MET A 110 19.54 -2.66 -6.44
CA MET A 110 20.39 -3.70 -7.01
C MET A 110 21.60 -3.00 -7.66
N ASP A 111 22.71 -2.95 -6.95
CA ASP A 111 23.86 -2.08 -7.33
C ASP A 111 25.05 -2.85 -7.94
N SER A 112 24.95 -4.17 -8.11
CA SER A 112 25.99 -4.94 -8.79
C SER A 112 25.67 -5.16 -10.27
N TRP A 113 26.72 -5.28 -11.08
CA TRP A 113 26.58 -5.62 -12.49
C TRP A 113 26.01 -7.03 -12.70
N GLU A 114 26.46 -7.95 -11.87
CA GLU A 114 26.05 -9.34 -11.87
C GLU A 114 24.55 -9.49 -11.63
N GLU A 115 24.02 -8.77 -10.62
CA GLU A 115 22.57 -8.75 -10.32
C GLU A 115 21.77 -8.15 -11.49
N ALA A 116 22.22 -7.06 -12.08
CA ALA A 116 21.53 -6.45 -13.22
C ALA A 116 21.47 -7.37 -14.45
N VAL A 117 22.54 -8.10 -14.73
CA VAL A 117 22.60 -9.09 -15.83
C VAL A 117 21.73 -10.31 -15.50
N GLU A 118 21.78 -10.82 -14.27
CA GLU A 118 20.94 -11.94 -13.85
C GLU A 118 19.46 -11.57 -13.95
N TYR A 119 19.07 -10.41 -13.45
CA TYR A 119 17.70 -9.89 -13.55
C TYR A 119 17.25 -9.78 -15.03
N ASP A 120 18.08 -9.23 -15.90
CA ASP A 120 17.76 -9.09 -17.34
C ASP A 120 17.63 -10.42 -18.07
N SER A 121 18.27 -11.49 -17.56
CA SER A 121 18.20 -12.84 -18.12
C SER A 121 16.89 -13.58 -17.80
N MET A 122 16.11 -13.10 -16.83
CA MET A 122 14.83 -13.70 -16.47
C MET A 122 13.77 -13.43 -17.53
N ASP A 123 12.92 -14.42 -17.81
CA ASP A 123 11.85 -14.26 -18.80
C ASP A 123 10.61 -13.59 -18.19
N PHE A 124 10.58 -12.29 -18.24
CA PHE A 124 9.42 -11.46 -17.88
C PHE A 124 8.62 -10.99 -19.11
N THR A 125 8.81 -11.57 -20.27
CA THR A 125 8.24 -11.09 -21.54
C THR A 125 6.72 -10.93 -21.47
N GLN A 126 5.99 -11.92 -20.97
CA GLN A 126 4.54 -11.87 -20.88
C GLN A 126 4.05 -10.84 -19.85
N VAL A 127 4.72 -10.76 -18.70
CA VAL A 127 4.35 -9.82 -17.61
C VAL A 127 4.61 -8.39 -18.06
N ASN A 128 5.75 -8.12 -18.68
CA ASN A 128 6.11 -6.81 -19.22
C ASN A 128 5.17 -6.37 -20.34
N ALA A 129 4.79 -7.28 -21.24
CA ALA A 129 3.81 -7.00 -22.30
C ALA A 129 2.42 -6.70 -21.71
N ALA A 130 1.98 -7.42 -20.68
CA ALA A 130 0.71 -7.15 -20.01
C ALA A 130 0.71 -5.78 -19.31
N PHE A 131 1.81 -5.42 -18.64
CA PHE A 131 1.98 -4.09 -18.05
C PHE A 131 1.94 -2.99 -19.11
N ALA A 132 2.72 -3.15 -20.21
CA ALA A 132 2.77 -2.20 -21.30
C ALA A 132 1.40 -1.98 -21.95
N ASN A 133 0.64 -3.05 -22.20
CA ASN A 133 -0.74 -2.96 -22.72
C ASN A 133 -1.67 -2.19 -21.79
N SER A 134 -1.60 -2.45 -20.48
CA SER A 134 -2.40 -1.73 -19.48
C SER A 134 -2.04 -0.25 -19.45
N ALA A 135 -0.76 0.10 -19.43
CA ALA A 135 -0.28 1.48 -19.46
C ALA A 135 -0.75 2.21 -20.73
N ILE A 136 -0.63 1.57 -21.89
CA ILE A 136 -1.07 2.12 -23.18
C ILE A 136 -2.58 2.40 -23.21
N ALA A 137 -3.38 1.54 -22.60
CA ALA A 137 -4.84 1.71 -22.54
C ALA A 137 -5.27 2.93 -21.69
N LEU A 138 -4.45 3.32 -20.71
CA LEU A 138 -4.73 4.45 -19.83
C LEU A 138 -4.18 5.78 -20.35
N GLY A 139 -3.13 5.74 -21.17
CA GLY A 139 -2.36 6.90 -21.57
C GLY A 139 -2.91 7.67 -22.77
N PRO A 140 -2.34 8.86 -23.07
CA PRO A 140 -2.72 9.67 -24.23
C PRO A 140 -2.33 9.00 -25.55
N MET A 141 -2.85 9.51 -26.68
CA MET A 141 -2.44 9.05 -28.02
C MET A 141 -1.00 9.39 -28.34
N SER A 142 -0.47 10.50 -27.81
CA SER A 142 0.94 10.93 -27.89
C SER A 142 1.27 11.74 -26.64
N GLY A 143 2.52 11.72 -26.20
CA GLY A 143 2.91 12.51 -25.03
C GLY A 143 4.25 12.12 -24.43
N LYS A 144 4.60 12.83 -23.35
CA LYS A 144 5.81 12.62 -22.56
C LYS A 144 5.47 11.72 -21.38
N ILE A 145 6.08 10.57 -21.33
CA ILE A 145 5.84 9.54 -20.33
C ILE A 145 7.07 9.39 -19.44
N LEU A 146 6.85 9.33 -18.14
CA LEU A 146 7.90 9.01 -17.18
C LEU A 146 7.75 7.57 -16.72
N ASP A 147 8.81 6.77 -16.88
CA ASP A 147 8.91 5.43 -16.29
C ASP A 147 9.89 5.48 -15.11
N VAL A 148 9.40 5.17 -13.92
CA VAL A 148 10.16 5.28 -12.66
C VAL A 148 10.51 3.90 -12.13
N GLY A 149 11.82 3.67 -11.93
CA GLY A 149 12.35 2.34 -11.63
C GLY A 149 12.38 1.47 -12.89
N THR A 150 12.94 2.04 -13.97
CA THR A 150 12.89 1.41 -15.29
C THR A 150 13.70 0.11 -15.40
N GLY A 151 14.64 -0.13 -14.46
CA GLY A 151 15.52 -1.27 -14.47
C GLY A 151 16.28 -1.40 -15.79
N THR A 152 16.18 -2.56 -16.44
CA THR A 152 16.83 -2.85 -17.71
C THR A 152 16.02 -2.41 -18.95
N ALA A 153 15.04 -1.53 -18.76
CA ALA A 153 14.21 -0.87 -19.80
C ALA A 153 13.35 -1.82 -20.66
N ARG A 154 13.03 -3.03 -20.18
CA ARG A 154 12.22 -3.99 -20.95
C ARG A 154 10.77 -3.51 -21.16
N ILE A 155 10.15 -2.88 -20.16
CA ILE A 155 8.80 -2.30 -20.26
C ILE A 155 8.76 -1.12 -21.24
N PRO A 156 9.62 -0.09 -21.12
CA PRO A 156 9.70 1.00 -22.09
C PRO A 156 9.89 0.55 -23.53
N ILE A 157 10.75 -0.44 -23.76
CA ILE A 157 10.94 -1.01 -25.09
C ILE A 157 9.64 -1.59 -25.65
N ALA A 158 8.93 -2.40 -24.85
CA ALA A 158 7.65 -2.97 -25.26
C ALA A 158 6.61 -1.88 -25.57
N ILE A 159 6.58 -0.81 -24.77
CA ILE A 159 5.69 0.34 -25.00
C ILE A 159 6.04 1.05 -26.32
N CYS A 160 7.30 1.38 -26.55
CA CYS A 160 7.72 2.09 -27.77
C CYS A 160 7.44 1.32 -29.06
N GLN A 161 7.56 0.01 -29.02
CA GLN A 161 7.18 -0.85 -30.14
C GLN A 161 5.69 -0.76 -30.52
N MET A 162 4.82 -0.48 -29.55
CA MET A 162 3.37 -0.36 -29.72
C MET A 162 2.88 1.09 -29.84
N ARG A 163 3.63 2.06 -29.32
CA ARG A 163 3.31 3.50 -29.28
C ARG A 163 4.47 4.35 -29.79
N PRO A 164 4.68 4.44 -31.09
CA PRO A 164 5.79 5.21 -31.67
C PRO A 164 5.69 6.73 -31.45
N THR A 165 4.55 7.22 -30.95
CA THR A 165 4.30 8.65 -30.68
C THR A 165 4.60 9.04 -29.22
N TRP A 166 5.01 8.11 -28.38
CA TRP A 166 5.39 8.39 -27.00
C TRP A 166 6.89 8.69 -26.89
N GLU A 167 7.22 9.71 -26.10
CA GLU A 167 8.58 10.04 -25.66
C GLU A 167 8.74 9.58 -24.21
N LEU A 168 9.55 8.55 -23.98
CA LEU A 168 9.76 8.00 -22.65
C LEU A 168 11.04 8.54 -22.03
N THR A 169 10.89 9.16 -20.85
CA THR A 169 11.98 9.40 -19.92
C THR A 169 11.94 8.28 -18.88
N CYS A 170 13.02 7.53 -18.79
CA CYS A 170 13.11 6.31 -17.98
C CYS A 170 14.21 6.52 -16.94
N ILE A 171 13.84 6.51 -15.67
CA ILE A 171 14.76 6.79 -14.57
C ILE A 171 14.96 5.56 -13.69
N ASP A 172 16.16 5.44 -13.16
CA ASP A 172 16.54 4.43 -12.17
C ASP A 172 17.64 4.97 -11.27
N LEU A 173 17.78 4.40 -10.07
CA LEU A 173 18.85 4.74 -9.13
C LEU A 173 20.10 3.85 -9.34
N SER A 174 19.97 2.71 -10.04
CA SER A 174 21.07 1.81 -10.36
C SER A 174 21.71 2.14 -11.71
N ALA A 175 22.96 2.57 -11.68
CA ALA A 175 23.76 2.78 -12.90
C ALA A 175 23.98 1.48 -13.69
N ASN A 176 24.04 0.33 -13.01
CA ASN A 176 24.23 -0.96 -13.66
C ASN A 176 22.96 -1.41 -14.40
N MET A 177 21.76 -1.21 -13.82
CA MET A 177 20.49 -1.44 -14.49
C MET A 177 20.37 -0.59 -15.76
N LEU A 178 20.66 0.70 -15.67
CA LEU A 178 20.61 1.61 -16.81
C LEU A 178 21.64 1.27 -17.91
N LYS A 179 22.79 0.74 -17.53
CA LYS A 179 23.79 0.29 -18.50
C LYS A 179 23.29 -0.91 -19.30
N VAL A 180 22.71 -1.91 -18.67
CA VAL A 180 22.05 -3.04 -19.33
C VAL A 180 20.86 -2.53 -20.16
N GLY A 181 20.05 -1.63 -19.62
CA GLY A 181 18.93 -1.00 -20.31
C GLY A 181 19.36 -0.28 -21.61
N ALA A 182 20.50 0.43 -21.59
CA ALA A 182 21.03 1.10 -22.77
C ALA A 182 21.42 0.12 -23.89
N GLU A 183 21.96 -1.05 -23.53
CA GLU A 183 22.22 -2.12 -24.49
C GLU A 183 20.90 -2.67 -25.06
N ASN A 184 19.90 -2.89 -24.24
CA ASN A 184 18.59 -3.39 -24.66
C ASN A 184 17.88 -2.41 -25.59
N VAL A 185 17.84 -1.13 -25.23
CA VAL A 185 17.27 -0.05 -26.06
C VAL A 185 17.98 0.05 -27.41
N SER A 186 19.31 -0.13 -27.42
CA SER A 186 20.09 -0.17 -28.65
C SER A 186 19.71 -1.33 -29.56
N LYS A 187 19.61 -2.55 -28.98
CA LYS A 187 19.25 -3.76 -29.73
C LYS A 187 17.83 -3.70 -30.29
N ALA A 188 16.92 -3.01 -29.58
CA ALA A 188 15.52 -2.85 -29.98
C ALA A 188 15.29 -1.69 -30.99
N GLU A 189 16.31 -0.90 -31.32
CA GLU A 189 16.28 0.23 -32.27
C GLU A 189 15.29 1.35 -31.90
N VAL A 190 14.97 1.52 -30.59
CA VAL A 190 14.02 2.55 -30.07
C VAL A 190 14.71 3.72 -29.36
N ARG A 191 16.00 3.94 -29.62
CA ARG A 191 16.81 5.00 -28.99
C ARG A 191 16.25 6.42 -29.16
N SER A 192 15.52 6.69 -30.22
CA SER A 192 14.95 8.01 -30.48
C SER A 192 13.75 8.32 -29.57
N GLN A 193 13.16 7.32 -28.93
CA GLN A 193 11.97 7.46 -28.11
C GLN A 193 12.28 7.32 -26.61
N ILE A 194 13.40 6.70 -26.23
CA ILE A 194 13.74 6.39 -24.85
C ILE A 194 14.98 7.17 -24.42
N LYS A 195 14.82 7.96 -23.35
CA LYS A 195 15.90 8.63 -22.63
C LYS A 195 16.11 7.95 -21.28
N LEU A 196 17.29 7.39 -21.04
CA LEU A 196 17.67 6.78 -19.77
C LEU A 196 18.42 7.79 -18.90
N GLU A 197 18.05 7.96 -17.64
CA GLU A 197 18.66 8.92 -16.71
C GLU A 197 18.85 8.31 -15.33
N LEU A 198 20.03 8.51 -14.75
CA LEU A 198 20.35 8.12 -13.37
C LEU A 198 19.80 9.17 -12.41
N ILE A 199 18.63 8.94 -11.84
CA ILE A 199 17.91 9.90 -11.02
C ILE A 199 17.23 9.19 -9.85
N ASP A 200 17.34 9.81 -8.66
CA ASP A 200 16.56 9.40 -7.49
C ASP A 200 15.10 9.84 -7.68
N ALA A 201 14.20 8.88 -7.66
CA ALA A 201 12.76 9.10 -7.79
C ALA A 201 12.16 9.96 -6.66
N LYS A 202 12.87 10.12 -5.54
CA LYS A 202 12.48 10.96 -4.39
C LYS A 202 12.83 12.44 -4.58
N ALA A 203 13.60 12.80 -5.64
CA ALA A 203 14.04 14.17 -5.92
C ALA A 203 14.28 14.37 -7.43
N MET A 204 13.21 14.41 -8.22
CA MET A 204 13.27 14.46 -9.67
C MET A 204 13.56 15.87 -10.18
N PRO A 205 14.54 16.09 -11.10
CA PRO A 205 14.92 17.41 -11.60
C PRO A 205 13.99 17.91 -12.72
N TYR A 206 12.72 17.51 -12.72
CA TYR A 206 11.76 17.93 -13.73
C TYR A 206 10.83 19.04 -13.20
N PRO A 207 10.31 19.91 -14.10
CA PRO A 207 9.29 20.89 -13.71
C PRO A 207 8.01 20.25 -13.19
N GLU A 208 7.21 21.03 -12.47
CA GLU A 208 5.84 20.65 -12.13
C GLU A 208 5.01 20.46 -13.40
N SER A 209 4.08 19.50 -13.37
CA SER A 209 3.12 19.26 -14.47
C SER A 209 3.80 19.05 -15.83
N TYR A 210 4.91 18.34 -15.87
CA TYR A 210 5.71 18.14 -17.08
C TYR A 210 5.29 16.92 -17.90
N PHE A 211 4.96 15.80 -17.23
CA PHE A 211 4.63 14.54 -17.87
C PHE A 211 3.12 14.36 -18.07
N ASP A 212 2.76 13.81 -19.23
CA ASP A 212 1.39 13.45 -19.55
C ASP A 212 0.98 12.16 -18.83
N MET A 213 1.93 11.28 -18.56
CA MET A 213 1.71 10.05 -17.81
C MET A 213 2.95 9.70 -17.00
N VAL A 214 2.72 9.09 -15.84
CA VAL A 214 3.76 8.43 -15.03
C VAL A 214 3.39 6.96 -14.90
N ILE A 215 4.36 6.09 -15.12
CA ILE A 215 4.27 4.65 -14.89
C ILE A 215 5.36 4.21 -13.94
N SER A 216 5.10 3.18 -13.14
CA SER A 216 6.10 2.52 -12.30
C SER A 216 5.68 1.09 -12.00
N ASN A 217 6.62 0.18 -12.06
CA ASN A 217 6.41 -1.22 -11.76
C ASN A 217 7.45 -1.72 -10.77
N SER A 218 6.99 -2.21 -9.61
CA SER A 218 7.81 -2.94 -8.64
C SER A 218 9.01 -2.17 -8.07
N ILE A 219 8.81 -0.91 -7.64
CA ILE A 219 9.84 -0.14 -6.93
C ILE A 219 9.43 0.28 -5.51
N ILE A 220 8.12 0.42 -5.25
CA ILE A 220 7.63 1.03 -4.00
C ILE A 220 7.99 0.17 -2.79
N HIS A 221 7.98 -1.15 -2.94
CA HIS A 221 8.35 -2.07 -1.87
C HIS A 221 9.83 -1.95 -1.44
N HIS A 222 10.71 -1.43 -2.28
CA HIS A 222 12.11 -1.15 -1.93
C HIS A 222 12.29 0.15 -1.13
N LEU A 223 11.30 1.07 -1.18
CA LEU A 223 11.44 2.39 -0.54
C LEU A 223 11.17 2.31 0.97
N PRO A 224 12.11 2.77 1.82
CA PRO A 224 11.87 2.87 3.25
C PRO A 224 10.68 3.77 3.60
N ASP A 225 10.59 4.92 2.93
CA ASP A 225 9.46 5.85 2.95
C ASP A 225 9.04 6.19 1.52
N PRO A 226 7.88 5.71 1.04
CA PRO A 226 7.38 6.01 -0.30
C PRO A 226 6.81 7.41 -0.48
N LEU A 227 6.52 8.16 0.60
CA LEU A 227 5.86 9.46 0.49
C LEU A 227 6.65 10.51 -0.31
N PRO A 228 7.99 10.64 -0.17
CA PRO A 228 8.76 11.53 -1.04
C PRO A 228 8.62 11.20 -2.53
N PHE A 229 8.67 9.92 -2.89
CA PHE A 229 8.45 9.44 -4.26
C PHE A 229 7.04 9.80 -4.76
N LEU A 230 6.01 9.46 -4.00
CA LEU A 230 4.61 9.73 -4.39
C LEU A 230 4.32 11.23 -4.52
N ARG A 231 4.95 12.07 -3.69
CA ARG A 231 4.86 13.55 -3.81
C ARG A 231 5.53 14.05 -5.08
N GLU A 232 6.69 13.51 -5.44
CA GLU A 232 7.38 13.84 -6.68
C GLU A 232 6.56 13.37 -7.91
N VAL A 233 6.00 12.15 -7.89
CA VAL A 233 5.08 11.68 -8.93
C VAL A 233 3.93 12.69 -9.12
N LYS A 234 3.29 13.11 -8.03
CA LYS A 234 2.22 14.12 -8.08
C LYS A 234 2.71 15.43 -8.68
N ARG A 235 3.89 15.90 -8.28
CA ARG A 235 4.45 17.19 -8.70
C ARG A 235 4.74 17.22 -10.19
N VAL A 236 5.37 16.16 -10.71
CA VAL A 236 5.81 16.12 -12.11
C VAL A 236 4.70 15.72 -13.08
N LEU A 237 3.65 15.05 -12.59
CA LEU A 237 2.51 14.63 -13.40
C LEU A 237 1.55 15.81 -13.62
N LYS A 238 1.08 15.99 -14.85
CA LYS A 238 0.04 16.98 -15.16
C LYS A 238 -1.24 16.69 -14.36
N PRO A 239 -2.05 17.71 -14.02
CA PRO A 239 -3.27 17.53 -13.21
C PRO A 239 -4.20 16.45 -13.76
N ASN A 240 -4.37 16.39 -15.09
CA ASN A 240 -5.20 15.40 -15.80
C ASN A 240 -4.38 14.25 -16.39
N GLY A 241 -3.12 14.12 -15.99
CA GLY A 241 -2.19 13.11 -16.51
C GLY A 241 -2.60 11.70 -16.10
N ALA A 242 -2.30 10.73 -16.94
CA ALA A 242 -2.50 9.33 -16.62
C ALA A 242 -1.50 8.85 -15.55
N LEU A 243 -1.90 7.90 -14.74
CA LEU A 243 -1.03 7.26 -13.76
C LEU A 243 -1.23 5.75 -13.82
N PHE A 244 -0.14 5.00 -13.79
CA PHE A 244 -0.19 3.55 -13.67
C PHE A 244 0.94 3.05 -12.79
N LEU A 245 0.61 2.76 -11.54
CA LEU A 245 1.51 2.18 -10.55
C LEU A 245 1.08 0.74 -10.29
N ARG A 246 2.02 -0.19 -10.35
CA ARG A 246 1.82 -1.58 -9.94
C ARG A 246 3.00 -2.02 -9.10
N ASP A 247 2.70 -2.70 -8.00
CA ASP A 247 3.74 -3.24 -7.13
C ASP A 247 3.27 -4.51 -6.44
N LEU A 248 4.18 -5.15 -5.72
CA LEU A 248 3.87 -6.31 -4.91
C LEU A 248 2.85 -5.97 -3.82
N LEU A 249 1.92 -6.87 -3.61
CA LEU A 249 0.95 -6.83 -2.52
C LEU A 249 1.53 -7.56 -1.32
N GLY A 250 1.68 -6.86 -0.21
CA GLY A 250 2.12 -7.44 1.06
C GLY A 250 1.08 -8.44 1.58
N PRO A 251 1.49 -9.68 1.84
CA PRO A 251 0.58 -10.68 2.40
C PRO A 251 0.14 -10.28 3.80
N MET A 252 -1.09 -10.65 4.15
CA MET A 252 -1.69 -10.31 5.45
C MET A 252 -1.00 -11.04 6.60
N ASP A 253 -0.48 -12.25 6.36
CA ASP A 253 0.13 -13.10 7.37
C ASP A 253 1.20 -14.05 6.78
N GLU A 254 1.91 -14.75 7.66
CA GLU A 254 2.97 -15.71 7.33
C GLU A 254 2.47 -16.92 6.54
N GLU A 255 1.23 -17.37 6.76
CA GLU A 255 0.66 -18.51 6.06
C GLU A 255 0.40 -18.17 4.59
N ILE A 256 -0.18 -17.00 4.34
CA ILE A 256 -0.40 -16.48 2.97
C ILE A 256 0.95 -16.30 2.27
N ARG A 257 1.96 -15.71 2.95
CA ARG A 257 3.30 -15.55 2.39
C ARG A 257 3.91 -16.88 1.99
N HIS A 258 3.86 -17.87 2.87
CA HIS A 258 4.40 -19.21 2.61
C HIS A 258 3.70 -19.85 1.40
N ASN A 259 2.38 -19.76 1.33
CA ASN A 259 1.59 -20.31 0.24
C ASN A 259 1.93 -19.66 -1.11
N LEU A 260 2.12 -18.32 -1.13
CA LEU A 260 2.57 -17.62 -2.33
C LEU A 260 3.97 -18.06 -2.77
N VAL A 261 4.90 -18.22 -1.83
CA VAL A 261 6.25 -18.68 -2.15
C VAL A 261 6.22 -20.11 -2.73
N GLU A 262 5.46 -21.02 -2.14
CA GLU A 262 5.35 -22.38 -2.67
C GLU A 262 4.61 -22.42 -4.02
N MET A 263 3.62 -21.57 -4.24
CA MET A 263 2.88 -21.49 -5.51
C MET A 263 3.74 -20.96 -6.66
N TYR A 264 4.54 -19.92 -6.44
CA TYR A 264 5.24 -19.19 -7.50
C TYR A 264 6.73 -19.47 -7.60
N ALA A 265 7.33 -19.98 -6.54
CA ALA A 265 8.74 -20.33 -6.47
C ALA A 265 8.99 -21.77 -5.98
N GLY A 266 7.93 -22.61 -5.89
CA GLY A 266 8.02 -23.97 -5.34
C GLY A 266 9.08 -24.83 -5.99
N ASP A 267 9.29 -24.71 -7.31
CA ASP A 267 10.31 -25.44 -8.08
C ASP A 267 11.68 -24.73 -8.11
N CYS A 268 11.79 -23.53 -7.50
CA CYS A 268 13.02 -22.77 -7.46
C CYS A 268 13.98 -23.28 -6.35
N ASN A 269 15.24 -22.90 -6.46
CA ASN A 269 16.22 -23.19 -5.42
C ASN A 269 15.95 -22.38 -4.13
N TRP A 270 16.57 -22.75 -3.01
CA TRP A 270 16.37 -22.12 -1.71
C TRP A 270 16.63 -20.59 -1.74
N HIS A 271 17.65 -20.15 -2.45
CA HIS A 271 18.02 -18.74 -2.54
C HIS A 271 16.93 -17.91 -3.25
N GLN A 272 16.40 -18.42 -4.36
CA GLN A 272 15.30 -17.78 -5.10
C GLN A 272 13.99 -17.76 -4.31
N LYS A 273 13.67 -18.87 -3.58
CA LYS A 273 12.51 -18.89 -2.66
C LYS A 273 12.65 -17.84 -1.57
N LYS A 274 13.84 -17.76 -0.96
CA LYS A 274 14.12 -16.76 0.07
C LYS A 274 13.97 -15.34 -0.47
N LEU A 275 14.57 -15.05 -1.60
CA LEU A 275 14.49 -13.73 -2.25
C LEU A 275 13.03 -13.32 -2.50
N PHE A 276 12.22 -14.20 -3.09
CA PHE A 276 10.80 -13.92 -3.31
C PHE A 276 10.02 -13.74 -2.01
N SER A 277 10.33 -14.52 -0.98
CA SER A 277 9.75 -14.38 0.36
C SER A 277 10.08 -13.00 0.99
N ASP A 278 11.34 -12.56 0.86
CA ASP A 278 11.82 -11.29 1.39
C ASP A 278 11.14 -10.10 0.65
N LEU A 279 10.99 -10.19 -0.68
CA LEU A 279 10.24 -9.20 -1.51
C LEU A 279 8.77 -9.08 -1.05
N LEU A 280 8.10 -10.20 -0.81
CA LEU A 280 6.73 -10.19 -0.29
C LEU A 280 6.65 -9.57 1.11
N GLN A 281 7.67 -9.78 1.94
CA GLN A 281 7.73 -9.19 3.28
C GLN A 281 8.07 -7.70 3.26
N ALA A 282 8.73 -7.22 2.21
CA ALA A 282 9.01 -5.80 1.99
C ALA A 282 7.80 -5.04 1.39
N ALA A 283 6.82 -5.75 0.84
CA ALA A 283 5.68 -5.16 0.16
C ALA A 283 4.65 -4.55 1.14
N PHE A 284 3.90 -3.58 0.64
CA PHE A 284 2.82 -2.92 1.38
C PHE A 284 1.48 -3.61 1.16
N THR A 285 0.65 -3.65 2.18
CA THR A 285 -0.75 -4.04 2.08
C THR A 285 -1.56 -3.01 1.28
N LEU A 286 -2.72 -3.41 0.74
CA LEU A 286 -3.57 -2.48 -0.02
C LEU A 286 -4.01 -1.27 0.83
N ALA A 287 -4.33 -1.48 2.11
CA ALA A 287 -4.73 -0.41 3.03
C ALA A 287 -3.60 0.61 3.29
N GLU A 288 -2.35 0.15 3.41
CA GLU A 288 -1.19 1.04 3.52
C GLU A 288 -0.98 1.84 2.23
N VAL A 289 -1.14 1.20 1.07
CA VAL A 289 -1.06 1.87 -0.24
C VAL A 289 -2.10 2.95 -0.38
N GLU A 290 -3.37 2.68 -0.05
CA GLU A 290 -4.46 3.66 -0.06
C GLU A 290 -4.15 4.86 0.82
N MET A 291 -3.68 4.62 2.05
CA MET A 291 -3.29 5.67 3.00
C MET A 291 -2.11 6.53 2.48
N MET A 292 -1.11 5.91 1.86
CA MET A 292 0.04 6.63 1.29
C MET A 292 -0.37 7.51 0.10
N LEU A 293 -1.20 7.00 -0.80
CA LEU A 293 -1.69 7.74 -1.96
C LEU A 293 -2.57 8.92 -1.54
N GLU A 294 -3.45 8.73 -0.54
CA GLU A 294 -4.24 9.81 0.07
C GLU A 294 -3.34 10.87 0.72
N THR A 295 -2.36 10.44 1.52
CA THR A 295 -1.39 11.35 2.18
C THR A 295 -0.57 12.15 1.16
N ALA A 296 -0.20 11.55 0.04
CA ALA A 296 0.47 12.22 -1.08
C ALA A 296 -0.50 13.10 -1.90
N LYS A 297 -1.80 13.05 -1.62
CA LYS A 297 -2.88 13.74 -2.35
C LYS A 297 -2.90 13.39 -3.84
N LEU A 298 -2.65 12.15 -4.18
CA LEU A 298 -2.84 11.59 -5.51
C LEU A 298 -4.30 11.18 -5.66
N GLU A 299 -5.11 12.07 -6.22
CA GLU A 299 -6.57 11.94 -6.29
C GLU A 299 -7.04 11.32 -7.62
N GLY A 300 -8.28 10.83 -7.63
CA GLY A 300 -8.92 10.28 -8.83
C GLY A 300 -8.35 8.94 -9.28
N LEU A 301 -7.74 8.19 -8.38
CA LEU A 301 -7.19 6.87 -8.63
C LEU A 301 -8.21 5.76 -8.38
N ARG A 302 -8.19 4.75 -9.22
CA ARG A 302 -8.75 3.43 -8.93
C ARG A 302 -7.64 2.58 -8.35
N ILE A 303 -7.83 2.09 -7.12
CA ILE A 303 -6.86 1.28 -6.40
C ILE A 303 -7.48 -0.09 -6.17
N TYR A 304 -6.76 -1.18 -6.48
CA TYR A 304 -7.28 -2.54 -6.36
C TYR A 304 -6.18 -3.59 -6.37
N GLU A 305 -6.49 -4.77 -5.86
CA GLU A 305 -5.68 -5.96 -6.03
C GLU A 305 -5.81 -6.46 -7.47
N SER A 306 -4.74 -6.37 -8.24
CA SER A 306 -4.72 -6.78 -9.66
C SER A 306 -4.35 -8.26 -9.84
N SER A 307 -3.82 -8.89 -8.81
CA SER A 307 -3.63 -10.33 -8.66
C SER A 307 -3.47 -10.66 -7.17
N ASP A 308 -3.31 -11.92 -6.85
CA ASP A 308 -3.04 -12.43 -5.50
C ASP A 308 -1.73 -11.93 -4.87
N ARG A 309 -0.88 -11.26 -5.64
CA ARG A 309 0.43 -10.75 -5.22
C ARG A 309 0.78 -9.38 -5.76
N HIS A 310 -0.16 -8.68 -6.41
CA HIS A 310 0.06 -7.32 -6.90
C HIS A 310 -1.14 -6.43 -6.64
N TRP A 311 -0.86 -5.20 -6.25
CA TRP A 311 -1.82 -4.12 -6.28
C TRP A 311 -1.58 -3.22 -7.49
N THR A 312 -2.59 -2.46 -7.87
CA THR A 312 -2.52 -1.47 -8.94
C THR A 312 -3.26 -0.21 -8.52
N ALA A 313 -2.64 0.94 -8.79
CA ALA A 313 -3.28 2.26 -8.70
C ALA A 313 -3.22 2.92 -10.08
N GLU A 314 -4.38 3.26 -10.63
CA GLU A 314 -4.47 3.76 -12.00
C GLU A 314 -5.40 4.95 -12.16
N ARG A 315 -5.09 5.82 -13.10
CA ARG A 315 -5.92 6.93 -13.55
C ARG A 315 -5.76 7.08 -15.06
N VAL A 316 -6.89 7.15 -15.77
CA VAL A 316 -6.94 7.34 -17.22
C VAL A 316 -6.57 8.78 -17.57
N TRP A 317 -5.87 8.98 -18.68
CA TRP A 317 -5.66 10.29 -19.28
C TRP A 317 -7.00 10.98 -19.57
N CYS A 318 -7.10 12.25 -19.20
CA CYS A 318 -8.27 13.07 -19.51
C CYS A 318 -7.82 14.30 -20.31
N GLU A 319 -8.30 14.43 -21.56
CA GLU A 319 -8.02 15.65 -22.33
C GLU A 319 -8.64 16.85 -21.61
N THR A 320 -7.84 17.91 -21.45
CA THR A 320 -8.36 19.21 -21.02
C THR A 320 -9.14 19.81 -22.17
N VAL A 321 -10.44 19.98 -21.98
CA VAL A 321 -11.31 20.71 -22.94
C VAL A 321 -10.96 22.18 -22.95
#